data_9f7b952815eaef6cda9adc680142059d
#
_entry.id   9f7b952815eaef6cda9adc680142059d
#
_cell.length_a   1.000
_cell.length_b   1.000
_cell.length_c   1.000
_cell.angle_alpha   90.00
_cell.angle_beta   90.00
_cell.angle_gamma   90.00
#
_symmetry.space_group_name_H-M   'P 1'
#
loop_
_entity.id
_entity.type
_entity.pdbx_description
1 polymer ?
#
loop_
_entity_poly.entity_id
_entity_poly.type
_entity_poly.pdbx_seq_one_letter_code
_entity_poly.pdbx_strand_id
1 'polypeptide(L)'
;MLFASACLFVSCRIPFMKSPCPAIAVTSESLTLLPGHAVRYLEAVEKAGGKAFFVCRGSDVKGLAEEYDGFLIPGGLDIDPAYYGEKSLFPFTPESHARIDFEISLLHEIMRLNKPLFGICYGMQLINVYCKGSLYQDIGSQKSGALNHRQGVHLITMEENPFVREGKAETNTSHHQAVKVAGIGIRPFAYAPDGVIEAFYAERRPFVLGIQWHPERMNTPLTDLLFKKFVGACRADK
;
A
#
# COMPACT_ATOMS: atom_id res chain seq x y z
N MET A 1 15.19 -65.39 2.31
CA MET A 1 15.63 -64.27 3.16
C MET A 1 15.96 -63.08 2.27
N LEU A 2 15.04 -62.14 2.13
CA LEU A 2 15.21 -60.91 1.36
C LEU A 2 15.43 -59.76 2.36
N PHE A 3 16.61 -59.17 2.36
CA PHE A 3 16.90 -57.95 3.10
C PHE A 3 16.39 -56.75 2.31
N ALA A 4 15.35 -56.08 2.81
CA ALA A 4 14.90 -54.80 2.31
C ALA A 4 15.77 -53.70 2.93
N SER A 5 16.61 -53.06 2.10
CA SER A 5 17.41 -51.89 2.46
C SER A 5 16.50 -50.67 2.45
N ALA A 6 16.21 -50.13 3.64
CA ALA A 6 15.48 -48.85 3.78
C ALA A 6 16.44 -47.71 3.48
N CYS A 7 16.28 -47.08 2.31
CA CYS A 7 16.97 -45.83 1.98
C CYS A 7 16.31 -44.69 2.78
N LEU A 8 16.99 -44.24 3.84
CA LEU A 8 16.66 -43.00 4.54
C LEU A 8 17.02 -41.83 3.63
N PHE A 9 16.03 -41.24 2.99
CA PHE A 9 16.16 -39.91 2.38
C PHE A 9 16.26 -38.84 3.49
N VAL A 10 17.48 -38.52 3.88
CA VAL A 10 17.76 -37.31 4.66
C VAL A 10 17.54 -36.14 3.70
N SER A 11 16.37 -35.49 3.80
CA SER A 11 16.09 -34.24 3.13
C SER A 11 16.99 -33.17 3.73
N CYS A 12 18.16 -32.99 3.13
CA CYS A 12 19.03 -31.85 3.42
C CYS A 12 18.32 -30.60 2.90
N ARG A 13 17.57 -29.88 3.77
CA ARG A 13 17.11 -28.55 3.48
C ARG A 13 18.34 -27.66 3.40
N ILE A 14 18.86 -27.47 2.19
CA ILE A 14 19.80 -26.40 1.90
C ILE A 14 19.08 -25.09 2.30
N PRO A 15 19.64 -24.29 3.21
CA PRO A 15 19.04 -22.98 3.51
C PRO A 15 19.00 -22.21 2.20
N PHE A 16 17.80 -21.90 1.72
CA PHE A 16 17.59 -21.10 0.53
C PHE A 16 18.19 -19.73 0.84
N MET A 17 19.34 -19.42 0.28
CA MET A 17 19.93 -18.08 0.39
C MET A 17 18.94 -17.13 -0.24
N LYS A 18 18.19 -16.38 0.59
CA LYS A 18 17.27 -15.35 0.10
C LYS A 18 18.04 -14.40 -0.81
N SER A 19 17.43 -14.05 -1.93
CA SER A 19 17.98 -13.07 -2.88
C SER A 19 18.40 -11.78 -2.16
N PRO A 20 19.52 -11.14 -2.50
CA PRO A 20 19.89 -9.85 -1.93
C PRO A 20 18.87 -8.75 -2.27
N CYS A 21 18.00 -8.98 -3.26
CA CYS A 21 16.90 -8.10 -3.62
C CYS A 21 15.59 -8.63 -3.02
N PRO A 22 14.86 -7.86 -2.19
CA PRO A 22 13.60 -8.27 -1.61
C PRO A 22 12.54 -8.45 -2.69
N ALA A 23 11.72 -9.51 -2.55
CA ALA A 23 10.57 -9.76 -3.39
C ALA A 23 9.34 -9.01 -2.85
N ILE A 24 8.76 -8.15 -3.67
CA ILE A 24 7.65 -7.26 -3.27
C ILE A 24 6.42 -7.59 -4.11
N ALA A 25 5.32 -7.93 -3.43
CA ALA A 25 4.03 -8.14 -4.06
C ALA A 25 3.33 -6.79 -4.29
N VAL A 26 2.89 -6.55 -5.51
CA VAL A 26 2.04 -5.41 -5.89
C VAL A 26 0.66 -5.94 -6.23
N THR A 27 -0.36 -5.55 -5.48
CA THR A 27 -1.72 -6.07 -5.72
C THR A 27 -2.32 -5.53 -7.01
N SER A 28 -3.14 -6.33 -7.67
CA SER A 28 -3.88 -5.96 -8.87
C SER A 28 -5.20 -6.70 -8.93
N GLU A 29 -6.18 -6.15 -9.63
CA GLU A 29 -7.45 -6.85 -9.87
C GLU A 29 -7.27 -8.09 -10.74
N SER A 30 -6.40 -8.00 -11.75
CA SER A 30 -6.16 -9.06 -12.73
C SER A 30 -4.71 -9.01 -13.23
N LEU A 31 -4.15 -10.17 -13.55
CA LEU A 31 -2.83 -10.27 -14.20
C LEU A 31 -2.91 -10.12 -15.72
N THR A 32 -4.10 -10.28 -16.30
CA THR A 32 -4.31 -10.25 -17.76
C THR A 32 -4.76 -8.90 -18.28
N LEU A 33 -5.35 -8.06 -17.42
CA LEU A 33 -5.91 -6.75 -17.76
C LEU A 33 -5.26 -5.66 -16.90
N LEU A 34 -3.93 -5.57 -16.96
CA LEU A 34 -3.20 -4.53 -16.22
C LEU A 34 -3.41 -3.17 -16.91
N PRO A 35 -3.85 -2.14 -16.18
CA PRO A 35 -3.85 -0.78 -16.71
C PRO A 35 -2.44 -0.38 -17.13
N GLY A 36 -2.27 0.34 -18.24
CA GLY A 36 -0.95 0.72 -18.76
C GLY A 36 -0.07 1.52 -17.80
N HIS A 37 -0.68 2.15 -16.78
CA HIS A 37 0.04 2.84 -15.71
C HIS A 37 0.46 1.93 -14.55
N ALA A 38 -0.05 0.70 -14.46
CA ALA A 38 0.26 -0.22 -13.36
C ALA A 38 1.75 -0.60 -13.32
N VAL A 39 2.39 -0.68 -14.48
CA VAL A 39 3.83 -1.00 -14.60
C VAL A 39 4.72 0.01 -13.86
N ARG A 40 4.30 1.27 -13.72
CA ARG A 40 5.06 2.30 -13.00
C ARG A 40 5.31 1.97 -11.53
N TYR A 41 4.42 1.22 -10.88
CA TYR A 41 4.63 0.75 -9.51
C TYR A 41 5.78 -0.27 -9.45
N LEU A 42 5.85 -1.19 -10.42
CA LEU A 42 6.96 -2.15 -10.53
C LEU A 42 8.27 -1.41 -10.79
N GLU A 43 8.31 -0.52 -11.77
CA GLU A 43 9.49 0.29 -12.14
C GLU A 43 10.01 1.09 -10.95
N ALA A 44 9.13 1.69 -10.13
CA ALA A 44 9.51 2.46 -8.96
C ALA A 44 10.14 1.57 -7.87
N VAL A 45 9.58 0.39 -7.63
CA VAL A 45 10.16 -0.61 -6.70
C VAL A 45 11.51 -1.12 -7.21
N GLU A 46 11.61 -1.43 -8.50
CA GLU A 46 12.84 -1.94 -9.11
C GLU A 46 13.95 -0.88 -9.13
N LYS A 47 13.63 0.37 -9.44
CA LYS A 47 14.55 1.51 -9.32
C LYS A 47 15.10 1.66 -7.89
N ALA A 48 14.31 1.32 -6.88
CA ALA A 48 14.72 1.32 -5.48
C ALA A 48 15.50 0.07 -5.03
N GLY A 49 15.69 -0.91 -5.94
CA GLY A 49 16.48 -2.13 -5.71
C GLY A 49 15.69 -3.29 -5.11
N GLY A 50 14.37 -3.34 -5.29
CA GLY A 50 13.50 -4.49 -5.05
C GLY A 50 13.25 -5.29 -6.33
N LYS A 51 12.58 -6.44 -6.20
CA LYS A 51 11.95 -7.17 -7.30
C LYS A 51 10.45 -7.12 -7.08
N ALA A 52 9.71 -6.61 -8.05
CA ALA A 52 8.27 -6.43 -7.93
C ALA A 52 7.50 -7.44 -8.78
N PHE A 53 6.40 -7.96 -8.23
CA PHE A 53 5.55 -8.96 -8.86
C PHE A 53 4.09 -8.59 -8.65
N PHE A 54 3.29 -8.66 -9.70
CA PHE A 54 1.85 -8.53 -9.53
C PHE A 54 1.26 -9.79 -8.89
N VAL A 55 0.38 -9.58 -7.93
CA VAL A 55 -0.45 -10.60 -7.31
C VAL A 55 -1.92 -10.19 -7.38
N CYS A 56 -2.83 -11.15 -7.53
CA CYS A 56 -4.25 -10.85 -7.67
C CYS A 56 -5.13 -11.84 -6.89
N ARG A 57 -6.42 -11.54 -6.87
CA ARG A 57 -7.43 -12.44 -6.30
C ARG A 57 -7.33 -13.87 -6.85
N GLY A 58 -7.69 -14.84 -6.04
CA GLY A 58 -7.54 -16.27 -6.36
C GLY A 58 -6.21 -16.86 -5.90
N SER A 59 -5.25 -16.03 -5.47
CA SER A 59 -4.02 -16.50 -4.83
C SER A 59 -4.28 -16.84 -3.36
N ASP A 60 -3.49 -17.77 -2.82
CA ASP A 60 -3.47 -18.06 -1.39
C ASP A 60 -2.87 -16.89 -0.60
N VAL A 61 -3.69 -16.13 0.12
CA VAL A 61 -3.24 -14.94 0.87
C VAL A 61 -2.22 -15.25 1.96
N LYS A 62 -2.28 -16.44 2.58
CA LYS A 62 -1.29 -16.85 3.59
C LYS A 62 0.03 -17.18 2.93
N GLY A 63 -0.01 -17.95 1.85
CA GLY A 63 1.18 -18.26 1.05
C GLY A 63 1.85 -17.00 0.52
N LEU A 64 1.08 -16.04 -0.01
CA LEU A 64 1.61 -14.74 -0.43
C LEU A 64 2.29 -14.00 0.72
N ALA A 65 1.63 -13.92 1.88
CA ALA A 65 2.17 -13.20 3.03
C ALA A 65 3.47 -13.81 3.58
N GLU A 66 3.66 -15.11 3.44
CA GLU A 66 4.90 -15.83 3.80
C GLU A 66 5.99 -15.68 2.73
N GLU A 67 5.62 -15.73 1.44
CA GLU A 67 6.55 -15.73 0.31
C GLU A 67 7.22 -14.38 0.09
N TYR A 68 6.44 -13.28 0.14
CA TYR A 68 6.94 -11.95 -0.19
C TYR A 68 7.54 -11.23 1.03
N ASP A 69 8.57 -10.43 0.77
CA ASP A 69 9.28 -9.65 1.79
C ASP A 69 8.55 -8.34 2.13
N GLY A 70 7.68 -7.85 1.25
CA GLY A 70 6.87 -6.64 1.44
C GLY A 70 5.74 -6.52 0.42
N PHE A 71 4.82 -5.58 0.69
CA PHE A 71 3.58 -5.43 -0.08
C PHE A 71 3.33 -3.97 -0.47
N LEU A 72 2.90 -3.76 -1.70
CA LEU A 72 2.42 -2.48 -2.20
C LEU A 72 0.97 -2.64 -2.66
N ILE A 73 0.06 -1.82 -2.09
CA ILE A 73 -1.31 -1.69 -2.57
C ILE A 73 -1.38 -0.39 -3.38
N PRO A 74 -1.57 -0.48 -4.71
CA PRO A 74 -1.53 0.67 -5.60
C PRO A 74 -2.82 1.49 -5.57
N GLY A 75 -2.88 2.53 -6.40
CA GLY A 75 -4.10 3.28 -6.68
C GLY A 75 -5.20 2.41 -7.30
N GLY A 76 -6.43 2.88 -7.18
CA GLY A 76 -7.62 2.20 -7.67
C GLY A 76 -8.80 3.15 -7.80
N LEU A 77 -9.99 2.59 -7.93
CA LEU A 77 -11.26 3.30 -7.91
C LEU A 77 -11.72 3.55 -6.46
N ASP A 78 -12.97 3.94 -6.27
CA ASP A 78 -13.50 4.35 -4.99
C ASP A 78 -13.80 3.15 -4.07
N ILE A 79 -13.55 3.30 -2.78
CA ILE A 79 -13.96 2.32 -1.78
C ILE A 79 -15.44 2.57 -1.46
N ASP A 80 -16.26 1.50 -1.60
CA ASP A 80 -17.66 1.54 -1.24
C ASP A 80 -17.81 1.90 0.26
N PRO A 81 -18.62 2.94 0.60
CA PRO A 81 -18.86 3.35 1.98
C PRO A 81 -19.31 2.24 2.92
N ALA A 82 -19.91 1.18 2.43
CA ALA A 82 -20.29 0.01 3.22
C ALA A 82 -19.10 -0.64 3.93
N TYR A 83 -17.87 -0.57 3.38
CA TYR A 83 -16.68 -1.13 4.01
C TYR A 83 -16.23 -0.39 5.28
N TYR A 84 -16.66 0.86 5.46
CA TYR A 84 -16.41 1.63 6.70
C TYR A 84 -17.69 2.01 7.43
N GLY A 85 -18.79 1.27 7.17
CA GLY A 85 -20.04 1.34 7.93
C GLY A 85 -20.91 2.56 7.62
N GLU A 86 -20.68 3.25 6.52
CA GLU A 86 -21.46 4.40 6.06
C GLU A 86 -22.39 4.01 4.89
N LYS A 87 -23.46 4.79 4.70
CA LYS A 87 -24.27 4.74 3.47
C LYS A 87 -23.64 5.61 2.40
N SER A 88 -23.82 5.22 1.13
CA SER A 88 -23.41 6.09 0.02
C SER A 88 -24.26 7.38 0.03
N LEU A 89 -23.57 8.51 0.07
CA LEU A 89 -24.16 9.85 0.07
C LEU A 89 -23.96 10.57 -1.29
N PHE A 90 -22.99 10.13 -2.07
CA PHE A 90 -22.59 10.76 -3.32
C PHE A 90 -22.38 9.71 -4.40
N PRO A 91 -22.54 10.07 -5.69
CA PRO A 91 -22.13 9.19 -6.79
C PRO A 91 -20.64 8.85 -6.70
N PHE A 92 -20.29 7.59 -6.91
CA PHE A 92 -18.92 7.11 -6.91
C PHE A 92 -18.75 5.98 -7.94
N THR A 93 -17.52 5.71 -8.33
CA THR A 93 -17.15 4.62 -9.23
C THR A 93 -16.49 3.53 -8.40
N PRO A 94 -17.25 2.50 -7.98
CA PRO A 94 -16.75 1.53 -7.02
C PRO A 94 -15.60 0.69 -7.59
N GLU A 95 -14.59 0.46 -6.76
CA GLU A 95 -13.64 -0.61 -6.98
C GLU A 95 -14.35 -1.97 -6.85
N SER A 96 -13.85 -2.98 -7.53
CA SER A 96 -14.40 -4.33 -7.45
C SER A 96 -14.39 -4.84 -6.00
N HIS A 97 -15.55 -5.25 -5.49
CA HIS A 97 -15.66 -5.88 -4.17
C HIS A 97 -14.70 -7.08 -4.05
N ALA A 98 -14.55 -7.86 -5.11
CA ALA A 98 -13.65 -9.01 -5.11
C ALA A 98 -12.17 -8.62 -4.92
N ARG A 99 -11.74 -7.45 -5.44
CA ARG A 99 -10.41 -6.89 -5.16
C ARG A 99 -10.31 -6.41 -3.72
N ILE A 100 -11.29 -5.64 -3.25
CA ILE A 100 -11.30 -5.11 -1.87
C ILE A 100 -11.25 -6.25 -0.86
N ASP A 101 -12.07 -7.29 -1.02
CA ASP A 101 -12.13 -8.45 -0.11
C ASP A 101 -10.83 -9.25 -0.09
N PHE A 102 -10.22 -9.44 -1.27
CA PHE A 102 -8.90 -10.06 -1.39
C PHE A 102 -7.84 -9.24 -0.66
N GLU A 103 -7.78 -7.93 -0.91
CA GLU A 103 -6.78 -7.05 -0.31
C GLU A 103 -6.99 -6.88 1.21
N ILE A 104 -8.24 -6.87 1.72
CA ILE A 104 -8.53 -6.90 3.17
C ILE A 104 -8.03 -8.20 3.80
N SER A 105 -8.27 -9.34 3.14
CA SER A 105 -7.80 -10.64 3.62
C SER A 105 -6.26 -10.70 3.64
N LEU A 106 -5.62 -10.15 2.61
CA LEU A 106 -4.17 -10.05 2.53
C LEU A 106 -3.61 -9.08 3.58
N LEU A 107 -4.26 -7.93 3.81
CA LEU A 107 -3.90 -6.98 4.87
C LEU A 107 -3.89 -7.65 6.25
N HIS A 108 -4.85 -8.53 6.53
CA HIS A 108 -4.88 -9.28 7.78
C HIS A 108 -3.59 -10.10 7.98
N GLU A 109 -3.14 -10.82 6.98
CA GLU A 109 -1.92 -11.64 7.06
C GLU A 109 -0.65 -10.76 7.09
N ILE A 110 -0.59 -9.69 6.28
CA ILE A 110 0.51 -8.71 6.29
C ILE A 110 0.68 -8.13 7.70
N MET A 111 -0.42 -7.69 8.32
CA MET A 111 -0.39 -7.10 9.67
C MET A 111 -0.04 -8.14 10.73
N ARG A 112 -0.54 -9.38 10.62
CA ARG A 112 -0.21 -10.48 11.52
C ARG A 112 1.27 -10.83 11.49
N LEU A 113 1.89 -10.84 10.31
CA LEU A 113 3.30 -11.16 10.11
C LEU A 113 4.24 -9.94 10.23
N ASN A 114 3.70 -8.74 10.53
CA ASN A 114 4.46 -7.48 10.59
C ASN A 114 5.29 -7.20 9.31
N LYS A 115 4.78 -7.58 8.14
CA LYS A 115 5.46 -7.32 6.87
C LYS A 115 5.39 -5.83 6.49
N PRO A 116 6.43 -5.28 5.86
CA PRO A 116 6.40 -3.94 5.30
C PRO A 116 5.27 -3.76 4.29
N LEU A 117 4.54 -2.65 4.43
CA LEU A 117 3.38 -2.32 3.62
C LEU A 117 3.42 -0.86 3.16
N PHE A 118 3.20 -0.64 1.87
CA PHE A 118 3.09 0.68 1.27
C PHE A 118 1.76 0.81 0.52
N GLY A 119 0.88 1.73 0.96
CA GLY A 119 -0.39 2.04 0.31
C GLY A 119 -0.33 3.36 -0.44
N ILE A 120 -0.74 3.39 -1.71
CA ILE A 120 -0.75 4.58 -2.57
C ILE A 120 -2.18 4.89 -2.98
N CYS A 121 -2.65 6.12 -2.75
CA CYS A 121 -3.98 6.62 -3.09
C CYS A 121 -5.09 5.70 -2.52
N TYR A 122 -5.77 4.92 -3.36
CA TYR A 122 -6.73 3.90 -2.91
C TYR A 122 -6.10 2.96 -1.87
N GLY A 123 -4.86 2.51 -2.06
CA GLY A 123 -4.18 1.62 -1.10
C GLY A 123 -4.00 2.26 0.28
N MET A 124 -3.70 3.57 0.35
CA MET A 124 -3.71 4.32 1.60
C MET A 124 -5.10 4.30 2.25
N GLN A 125 -6.13 4.61 1.47
CA GLN A 125 -7.51 4.64 1.96
C GLN A 125 -7.97 3.28 2.47
N LEU A 126 -7.62 2.19 1.76
CA LEU A 126 -7.95 0.83 2.17
C LEU A 126 -7.26 0.42 3.48
N ILE A 127 -6.00 0.78 3.67
CA ILE A 127 -5.29 0.57 4.94
C ILE A 127 -6.01 1.29 6.08
N ASN A 128 -6.44 2.54 5.87
CA ASN A 128 -7.19 3.30 6.86
C ASN A 128 -8.52 2.63 7.21
N VAL A 129 -9.27 2.18 6.22
CA VAL A 129 -10.56 1.46 6.40
C VAL A 129 -10.35 0.14 7.14
N TYR A 130 -9.32 -0.63 6.77
CA TYR A 130 -8.94 -1.85 7.49
C TYR A 130 -8.66 -1.57 8.97
N CYS A 131 -8.02 -0.45 9.28
CA CYS A 131 -7.75 0.02 10.64
C CYS A 131 -8.97 0.67 11.32
N LYS A 132 -10.19 0.55 10.75
CA LYS A 132 -11.44 1.10 11.30
C LYS A 132 -11.54 2.62 11.22
N GLY A 133 -10.83 3.24 10.30
CA GLY A 133 -11.03 4.64 9.93
C GLY A 133 -12.16 4.82 8.93
N SER A 134 -12.47 6.08 8.58
CA SER A 134 -13.46 6.42 7.57
C SER A 134 -12.90 7.37 6.52
N LEU A 135 -13.67 7.57 5.43
CA LEU A 135 -13.26 8.40 4.31
C LEU A 135 -14.24 9.55 4.09
N TYR A 136 -13.75 10.67 3.56
CA TYR A 136 -14.59 11.55 2.77
C TYR A 136 -14.98 10.81 1.49
N GLN A 137 -16.27 10.65 1.26
CA GLN A 137 -16.79 10.03 0.04
C GLN A 137 -16.63 10.95 -1.17
N ASP A 138 -16.72 12.27 -0.96
CA ASP A 138 -16.36 13.32 -1.90
C ASP A 138 -15.87 14.54 -1.11
N ILE A 139 -14.59 14.84 -1.24
CA ILE A 139 -13.93 15.92 -0.49
C ILE A 139 -14.63 17.25 -0.76
N GLY A 140 -14.89 17.56 -2.05
CA GLY A 140 -15.48 18.84 -2.46
C GLY A 140 -16.87 19.09 -1.89
N SER A 141 -17.65 18.03 -1.68
CA SER A 141 -19.01 18.11 -1.15
C SER A 141 -19.06 18.08 0.38
N GLN A 142 -18.10 17.44 1.03
CA GLN A 142 -18.15 17.19 2.48
C GLN A 142 -17.22 18.09 3.29
N LYS A 143 -16.24 18.74 2.67
CA LYS A 143 -15.25 19.57 3.35
C LYS A 143 -15.33 21.01 2.87
N SER A 144 -15.75 21.92 3.74
CA SER A 144 -15.78 23.35 3.43
C SER A 144 -14.36 23.88 3.17
N GLY A 145 -14.20 24.66 2.11
CA GLY A 145 -12.91 25.21 1.69
C GLY A 145 -11.95 24.19 1.08
N ALA A 146 -12.46 23.03 0.66
CA ALA A 146 -11.64 22.02 0.00
C ALA A 146 -10.98 22.53 -1.28
N LEU A 147 -9.72 22.16 -1.49
CA LEU A 147 -9.02 22.36 -2.74
C LEU A 147 -9.53 21.38 -3.81
N ASN A 148 -9.11 21.61 -5.06
CA ASN A 148 -9.34 20.65 -6.11
C ASN A 148 -8.32 19.52 -6.03
N HIS A 149 -8.72 18.38 -5.45
CA HIS A 149 -7.89 17.18 -5.37
C HIS A 149 -8.03 16.24 -6.58
N ARG A 150 -8.95 16.53 -7.51
CA ARG A 150 -9.20 15.65 -8.66
C ARG A 150 -8.11 15.69 -9.72
N GLN A 151 -7.34 16.78 -9.77
CA GLN A 151 -6.25 16.93 -10.74
C GLN A 151 -5.31 18.07 -10.37
N GLY A 152 -4.08 17.99 -10.86
CA GLY A 152 -3.07 19.04 -10.73
C GLY A 152 -1.96 18.69 -9.73
N VAL A 153 -1.47 19.72 -9.08
CA VAL A 153 -0.43 19.64 -8.05
C VAL A 153 -0.80 20.56 -6.90
N HIS A 154 -0.38 20.21 -5.70
CA HIS A 154 -0.50 21.08 -4.54
C HIS A 154 0.70 20.91 -3.60
N LEU A 155 0.86 21.87 -2.71
CA LEU A 155 1.87 21.82 -1.67
C LEU A 155 1.32 20.99 -0.50
N ILE A 156 2.11 20.07 0.03
CA ILE A 156 1.83 19.40 1.29
C ILE A 156 2.78 19.90 2.38
N THR A 157 2.32 19.89 3.62
CA THR A 157 3.16 20.12 4.81
C THR A 157 3.33 18.80 5.53
N MET A 158 4.58 18.38 5.73
CA MET A 158 4.95 17.16 6.46
C MET A 158 5.44 17.52 7.86
N GLU A 159 4.84 16.91 8.87
CA GLU A 159 5.23 17.00 10.28
C GLU A 159 6.28 15.93 10.61
N GLU A 160 6.78 15.94 11.86
CA GLU A 160 7.72 14.95 12.36
C GLU A 160 7.19 13.51 12.19
N ASN A 161 8.00 12.67 11.56
CA ASN A 161 7.68 11.27 11.26
C ASN A 161 8.97 10.46 11.03
N PRO A 162 8.92 9.10 11.07
CA PRO A 162 10.13 8.26 10.94
C PRO A 162 10.65 8.11 9.50
N PHE A 163 9.92 8.58 8.48
CA PHE A 163 10.23 8.23 7.09
C PHE A 163 10.89 9.35 6.29
N VAL A 164 10.42 10.56 6.47
CA VAL A 164 10.88 11.73 5.70
C VAL A 164 11.14 12.90 6.65
N ARG A 165 11.98 13.84 6.20
CA ARG A 165 12.21 15.07 6.97
C ARG A 165 10.93 15.92 6.95
N GLU A 166 10.62 16.54 8.08
CA GLU A 166 9.59 17.59 8.17
C GLU A 166 9.85 18.72 7.17
N GLY A 167 8.80 19.36 6.70
CA GLY A 167 8.87 20.44 5.73
C GLY A 167 7.74 20.44 4.73
N LYS A 168 7.97 21.05 3.59
CA LYS A 168 6.99 21.15 2.52
C LYS A 168 7.48 20.48 1.24
N ALA A 169 6.56 19.90 0.48
CA ALA A 169 6.84 19.34 -0.83
C ALA A 169 5.64 19.55 -1.75
N GLU A 170 5.91 19.68 -3.05
CA GLU A 170 4.88 19.68 -4.08
C GLU A 170 4.58 18.23 -4.49
N THR A 171 3.31 17.87 -4.56
CA THR A 171 2.84 16.54 -4.96
C THR A 171 1.75 16.64 -6.02
N ASN A 172 1.63 15.63 -6.86
CA ASN A 172 0.47 15.50 -7.75
C ASN A 172 -0.78 15.12 -6.95
N THR A 173 -1.95 15.34 -7.54
CA THR A 173 -3.23 14.94 -6.96
C THR A 173 -4.16 14.42 -8.03
N SER A 174 -4.90 13.34 -7.73
CA SER A 174 -5.82 12.67 -8.66
C SER A 174 -6.82 11.82 -7.88
N HIS A 175 -7.53 12.42 -6.92
CA HIS A 175 -8.50 11.73 -6.06
C HIS A 175 -9.64 12.66 -5.67
N HIS A 176 -10.76 12.10 -5.25
CA HIS A 176 -11.89 12.84 -4.67
C HIS A 176 -12.35 12.25 -3.34
N GLN A 177 -11.93 11.02 -3.04
CA GLN A 177 -11.99 10.44 -1.70
C GLN A 177 -10.69 10.72 -0.95
N ALA A 178 -10.76 10.78 0.38
CA ALA A 178 -9.60 10.91 1.26
C ALA A 178 -9.91 10.41 2.67
N VAL A 179 -8.89 10.17 3.47
CA VAL A 179 -9.05 9.85 4.89
C VAL A 179 -9.77 11.00 5.61
N LYS A 180 -10.91 10.67 6.27
CA LYS A 180 -11.72 11.59 7.09
C LYS A 180 -11.39 11.43 8.57
N VAL A 181 -11.43 10.18 9.05
CA VAL A 181 -11.04 9.80 10.40
C VAL A 181 -9.94 8.75 10.29
N ALA A 182 -8.80 9.05 10.91
CA ALA A 182 -7.70 8.10 10.96
C ALA A 182 -8.08 6.87 11.79
N GLY A 183 -7.74 5.68 11.29
CA GLY A 183 -8.03 4.41 11.94
C GLY A 183 -7.18 4.17 13.19
N ILE A 184 -7.47 3.07 13.87
CA ILE A 184 -6.79 2.68 15.11
C ILE A 184 -5.29 2.45 14.82
N GLY A 185 -4.42 3.16 15.55
CA GLY A 185 -2.97 3.07 15.42
C GLY A 185 -2.42 3.76 14.16
N ILE A 186 -3.24 4.50 13.43
CA ILE A 186 -2.84 5.31 12.28
C ILE A 186 -2.49 6.73 12.77
N ARG A 187 -1.30 7.20 12.40
CA ARG A 187 -0.81 8.54 12.70
C ARG A 187 -0.58 9.33 11.41
N PRO A 188 -1.45 10.30 11.10
CA PRO A 188 -1.22 11.24 10.02
C PRO A 188 0.02 12.10 10.27
N PHE A 189 0.75 12.45 9.20
CA PHE A 189 1.92 13.32 9.30
C PHE A 189 2.07 14.28 8.11
N ALA A 190 1.28 14.15 7.05
CA ALA A 190 1.30 15.09 5.94
C ALA A 190 -0.12 15.56 5.61
N TYR A 191 -0.24 16.84 5.29
CA TYR A 191 -1.51 17.50 5.06
C TYR A 191 -1.43 18.47 3.88
N ALA A 192 -2.49 18.50 3.08
CA ALA A 192 -2.73 19.56 2.11
C ALA A 192 -3.09 20.89 2.83
N PRO A 193 -3.04 22.05 2.16
CA PRO A 193 -3.35 23.35 2.78
C PRO A 193 -4.77 23.45 3.34
N ASP A 194 -5.71 22.67 2.82
CA ASP A 194 -7.08 22.58 3.33
C ASP A 194 -7.23 21.58 4.48
N GLY A 195 -6.14 20.95 4.92
CA GLY A 195 -6.11 19.97 6.02
C GLY A 195 -6.55 18.56 5.63
N VAL A 196 -6.65 18.23 4.34
CA VAL A 196 -6.82 16.85 3.89
C VAL A 196 -5.55 16.07 4.24
N ILE A 197 -5.73 14.87 4.81
CA ILE A 197 -4.61 13.98 5.16
C ILE A 197 -4.02 13.40 3.88
N GLU A 198 -2.75 13.69 3.64
CA GLU A 198 -2.01 13.27 2.46
C GLU A 198 -1.04 12.13 2.73
N ALA A 199 -0.63 11.93 4.00
CA ALA A 199 0.14 10.75 4.38
C ALA A 199 -0.08 10.39 5.85
N PHE A 200 0.07 9.09 6.13
CA PHE A 200 0.08 8.54 7.48
C PHE A 200 1.02 7.34 7.58
N TYR A 201 1.32 6.95 8.80
CA TYR A 201 1.95 5.67 9.12
C TYR A 201 1.20 4.95 10.24
N ALA A 202 1.39 3.62 10.35
CA ALA A 202 0.88 2.87 11.49
C ALA A 202 1.93 2.84 12.60
N GLU A 203 1.54 3.32 13.79
CA GLU A 203 2.39 3.24 14.98
C GLU A 203 2.69 1.79 15.36
N ARG A 204 3.85 1.57 16.00
CA ARG A 204 4.27 0.24 16.49
C ARG A 204 4.38 -0.83 15.40
N ARG A 205 4.55 -0.42 14.14
CA ARG A 205 4.81 -1.30 13.00
C ARG A 205 6.14 -0.95 12.36
N PRO A 206 6.94 -1.92 11.91
CA PRO A 206 8.24 -1.65 11.31
C PRO A 206 8.16 -0.71 10.11
N PHE A 207 7.20 -0.96 9.22
CA PHE A 207 6.93 -0.13 8.06
C PHE A 207 5.49 -0.34 7.56
N VAL A 208 4.58 0.57 7.89
CA VAL A 208 3.27 0.68 7.25
C VAL A 208 3.07 2.15 6.92
N LEU A 209 3.12 2.48 5.65
CA LEU A 209 3.05 3.84 5.13
C LEU A 209 1.88 3.95 4.13
N GLY A 210 1.06 4.97 4.28
CA GLY A 210 0.03 5.37 3.33
C GLY A 210 0.30 6.77 2.80
N ILE A 211 0.22 6.97 1.50
CA ILE A 211 0.30 8.29 0.85
C ILE A 211 -0.84 8.47 -0.15
N GLN A 212 -1.41 9.66 -0.20
CA GLN A 212 -2.59 9.93 -1.02
C GLN A 212 -2.25 10.29 -2.47
N TRP A 213 -1.10 10.92 -2.69
CA TRP A 213 -0.61 11.25 -4.04
C TRP A 213 -0.01 10.03 -4.76
N HIS A 214 0.41 10.22 -6.00
CA HIS A 214 0.97 9.19 -6.87
C HIS A 214 2.48 9.41 -7.11
N PRO A 215 3.36 8.93 -6.21
CA PRO A 215 4.82 9.11 -6.37
C PRO A 215 5.37 8.34 -7.57
N GLU A 216 4.73 7.24 -7.97
CA GLU A 216 5.13 6.46 -9.15
C GLU A 216 4.95 7.23 -10.49
N ARG A 217 4.27 8.38 -10.43
CA ARG A 217 4.10 9.30 -11.56
C ARG A 217 5.01 10.53 -11.47
N MET A 218 5.87 10.59 -10.45
CA MET A 218 6.74 11.73 -10.17
C MET A 218 8.21 11.30 -10.21
N ASN A 219 9.07 12.22 -10.65
CA ASN A 219 10.53 12.02 -10.61
C ASN A 219 11.14 13.05 -9.66
N THR A 220 10.97 12.85 -8.36
CA THR A 220 11.43 13.77 -7.32
C THR A 220 12.30 13.05 -6.29
N PRO A 221 13.17 13.79 -5.56
CA PRO A 221 13.93 13.21 -4.45
C PRO A 221 13.05 12.58 -3.37
N LEU A 222 11.84 13.12 -3.13
CA LEU A 222 10.88 12.57 -2.18
C LEU A 222 10.38 11.19 -2.64
N THR A 223 10.04 11.05 -3.93
CA THR A 223 9.67 9.76 -4.53
C THR A 223 10.76 8.71 -4.34
N ASP A 224 12.00 9.04 -4.72
CA ASP A 224 13.14 8.13 -4.58
C ASP A 224 13.38 7.73 -3.11
N LEU A 225 13.24 8.67 -2.18
CA LEU A 225 13.39 8.41 -0.76
C LEU A 225 12.32 7.46 -0.21
N LEU A 226 11.05 7.67 -0.56
CA LEU A 226 9.92 6.84 -0.10
C LEU A 226 10.08 5.40 -0.55
N PHE A 227 10.34 5.16 -1.85
CA PHE A 227 10.54 3.80 -2.36
C PHE A 227 11.82 3.15 -1.81
N LYS A 228 12.93 3.90 -1.64
CA LYS A 228 14.15 3.37 -1.00
C LYS A 228 13.91 2.97 0.46
N LYS A 229 13.16 3.75 1.21
CA LYS A 229 12.79 3.43 2.60
C LYS A 229 11.92 2.17 2.66
N PHE A 230 10.93 2.05 1.78
CA PHE A 230 10.08 0.87 1.67
C PHE A 230 10.88 -0.39 1.34
N VAL A 231 11.65 -0.37 0.25
CA VAL A 231 12.50 -1.51 -0.16
C VAL A 231 13.56 -1.83 0.89
N GLY A 232 14.09 -0.81 1.57
CA GLY A 232 15.02 -0.98 2.69
C GLY A 232 14.38 -1.73 3.87
N ALA A 233 13.13 -1.40 4.22
CA ALA A 233 12.38 -2.10 5.26
C ALA A 233 12.13 -3.57 4.89
N CYS A 234 11.88 -3.88 3.62
CA CYS A 234 11.69 -5.25 3.15
C CYS A 234 12.97 -6.13 3.24
N ARG A 235 14.13 -5.52 3.48
CA ARG A 235 15.42 -6.23 3.71
C ARG A 235 15.72 -6.50 5.17
N ALA A 236 15.11 -5.76 6.09
CA ALA A 236 15.55 -5.67 7.49
C ALA A 236 15.27 -6.92 8.34
N ASP A 237 14.37 -7.81 7.91
CA ASP A 237 14.00 -9.02 8.64
C ASP A 237 14.80 -10.27 8.19
N LYS A 238 16.10 -10.12 7.93
CA LYS A 238 16.98 -11.22 7.53
C LYS A 238 18.08 -11.47 8.53
#